data_e398bd6183bdc620216619530593efeb
#
_entry.id   e398bd6183bdc620216619530593efeb
#
_cell.length_a   1.000
_cell.length_b   1.000
_cell.length_c   1.000
_cell.angle_alpha   90.00
_cell.angle_beta   90.00
_cell.angle_gamma   90.00
#
_symmetry.space_group_name_H-M   'P 1'
#
loop_
_entity.id
_entity.type
_entity.pdbx_description
1 polymer ?
#
loop_
_entity_poly.entity_id
_entity_poly.type
_entity_poly.pdbx_seq_one_letter_code
_entity_poly.pdbx_strand_id
1 'polypeptide(L)'
;MKKITFLFYFLATFYSSAQGYSTGTISLNNAAGVAMTAKIDVNTLVTLTLTGPSNRWFALGFGASSMTAGTDVVVCHANTVALPSFDRYLTGFAAPVSDGTQHWTVTSNTVSGSVRTIIATRALNTGDANDYTFSSNPNPIS
;
A
#
# COMPACT_ATOMS: atom_id res chain seq x y z
N MET A 1 6.20 -13.94 66.75
CA MET A 1 5.55 -13.02 65.80
C MET A 1 6.21 -13.17 64.41
N LYS A 2 5.54 -13.79 63.45
CA LYS A 2 6.06 -13.97 62.09
C LYS A 2 5.66 -12.77 61.26
N LYS A 3 6.65 -12.00 60.78
CA LYS A 3 6.41 -10.87 59.89
C LYS A 3 6.22 -11.41 58.46
N ILE A 4 5.02 -11.25 57.91
CA ILE A 4 4.71 -11.56 56.51
C ILE A 4 5.05 -10.34 55.70
N THR A 5 6.10 -10.42 54.85
CA THR A 5 6.47 -9.38 53.90
C THR A 5 5.71 -9.63 52.61
N PHE A 6 4.73 -8.78 52.26
CA PHE A 6 4.04 -8.81 50.98
C PHE A 6 4.91 -8.13 49.94
N LEU A 7 5.44 -8.92 49.01
CA LEU A 7 6.15 -8.40 47.83
C LEU A 7 5.13 -8.08 46.75
N PHE A 8 4.86 -6.79 46.54
CA PHE A 8 4.03 -6.32 45.44
C PHE A 8 4.84 -6.36 44.16
N TYR A 9 4.55 -7.31 43.26
CA TYR A 9 5.10 -7.34 41.89
C TYR A 9 4.30 -6.36 41.03
N PHE A 10 4.89 -5.19 40.76
CA PHE A 10 4.31 -4.22 39.84
C PHE A 10 4.62 -4.65 38.41
N LEU A 11 3.66 -5.33 37.75
CA LEU A 11 3.76 -5.72 36.34
C LEU A 11 3.51 -4.48 35.47
N ALA A 12 4.57 -3.74 35.13
CA ALA A 12 4.49 -2.65 34.16
C ALA A 12 4.30 -3.25 32.76
N THR A 13 3.08 -3.22 32.25
CA THR A 13 2.80 -3.53 30.86
C THR A 13 3.25 -2.38 29.99
N PHE A 14 4.38 -2.52 29.30
CA PHE A 14 4.82 -1.60 28.27
C PHE A 14 3.93 -1.79 27.04
N TYR A 15 2.99 -0.88 26.81
CA TYR A 15 2.30 -0.76 25.53
C TYR A 15 3.27 -0.15 24.53
N SER A 16 3.94 -0.97 23.73
CA SER A 16 4.62 -0.50 22.52
C SER A 16 3.56 -0.19 21.48
N SER A 17 3.20 1.09 21.34
CA SER A 17 2.44 1.53 20.17
C SER A 17 3.40 1.52 18.98
N ALA A 18 3.17 0.64 18.01
CA ALA A 18 3.85 0.73 16.74
C ALA A 18 3.52 2.07 16.11
N GLN A 19 4.53 2.92 15.94
CA GLN A 19 4.36 4.23 15.32
C GLN A 19 4.07 4.00 13.84
N GLY A 20 2.85 4.36 13.40
CA GLY A 20 2.48 4.29 12.01
C GLY A 20 3.15 5.41 11.20
N TYR A 21 3.40 5.14 9.94
CA TYR A 21 3.91 6.10 8.96
C TYR A 21 2.83 6.42 7.93
N SER A 22 2.74 7.69 7.50
CA SER A 22 1.87 8.14 6.41
C SER A 22 2.63 9.04 5.46
N THR A 23 2.51 8.79 4.16
CA THR A 23 3.04 9.70 3.13
C THR A 23 2.25 11.02 3.06
N GLY A 24 1.06 11.09 3.67
CA GLY A 24 0.08 12.08 3.27
C GLY A 24 -0.39 11.85 1.83
N THR A 25 -1.27 12.72 1.34
CA THR A 25 -1.73 12.65 -0.05
C THR A 25 -0.71 13.31 -0.97
N ILE A 26 -0.17 12.53 -1.91
CA ILE A 26 0.81 12.98 -2.91
C ILE A 26 0.11 13.09 -4.26
N SER A 27 0.29 14.23 -4.94
CA SER A 27 -0.13 14.38 -6.33
C SER A 27 0.87 13.68 -7.25
N LEU A 28 0.37 12.79 -8.08
CA LEU A 28 1.14 12.08 -9.08
C LEU A 28 0.98 12.79 -10.42
N ASN A 29 2.05 13.46 -10.87
CA ASN A 29 2.07 14.08 -12.17
C ASN A 29 2.29 13.00 -13.23
N ASN A 30 1.40 12.96 -14.23
CA ASN A 30 1.63 12.15 -15.43
C ASN A 30 1.74 13.06 -16.65
N ALA A 31 2.41 12.56 -17.70
CA ALA A 31 2.63 13.30 -18.95
C ALA A 31 1.32 13.64 -19.70
N ALA A 32 0.21 13.00 -19.36
CA ALA A 32 -1.09 13.21 -19.98
C ALA A 32 -1.96 14.27 -19.27
N GLY A 33 -1.44 14.91 -18.21
CA GLY A 33 -2.18 15.94 -17.47
C GLY A 33 -3.40 15.40 -16.69
N VAL A 34 -3.48 14.10 -16.46
CA VAL A 34 -4.58 13.47 -15.71
C VAL A 34 -4.26 13.55 -14.23
N ALA A 35 -5.16 14.12 -13.44
CA ALA A 35 -4.99 14.20 -12.00
C ALA A 35 -5.05 12.79 -11.37
N MET A 36 -3.95 12.42 -10.71
CA MET A 36 -3.86 11.23 -9.89
C MET A 36 -3.28 11.58 -8.52
N THR A 37 -3.74 10.91 -7.48
CA THR A 37 -3.15 11.04 -6.15
C THR A 37 -2.94 9.67 -5.53
N ALA A 38 -1.93 9.56 -4.68
CA ALA A 38 -1.71 8.39 -3.84
C ALA A 38 -1.47 8.80 -2.39
N LYS A 39 -1.91 7.96 -1.48
CA LYS A 39 -1.57 8.02 -0.05
C LYS A 39 -1.27 6.61 0.41
N ILE A 40 -0.17 6.44 1.15
CA ILE A 40 0.23 5.17 1.75
C ILE A 40 0.31 5.39 3.26
N ASP A 41 -0.48 4.64 3.99
CA ASP A 41 -0.43 4.56 5.45
C ASP A 41 0.13 3.18 5.83
N VAL A 42 1.23 3.16 6.59
CA VAL A 42 1.89 1.93 7.04
C VAL A 42 1.75 1.83 8.54
N ASN A 43 1.01 0.83 9.01
CA ASN A 43 0.81 0.47 10.40
C ASN A 43 1.08 -1.03 10.57
N THR A 44 0.16 -1.78 11.13
CA THR A 44 0.17 -3.26 11.12
C THR A 44 -0.09 -3.83 9.73
N LEU A 45 -0.79 -3.07 8.89
CA LEU A 45 -1.00 -3.29 7.47
C LEU A 45 -0.58 -2.04 6.70
N VAL A 46 -0.33 -2.22 5.41
CA VAL A 46 -0.25 -1.12 4.45
C VAL A 46 -1.65 -0.81 3.97
N THR A 47 -2.04 0.46 3.99
CA THR A 47 -3.26 0.95 3.37
C THR A 47 -2.89 1.91 2.25
N LEU A 48 -3.26 1.56 1.04
CA LEU A 48 -3.14 2.40 -0.14
C LEU A 48 -4.48 3.08 -0.42
N THR A 49 -4.47 4.40 -0.55
CA THR A 49 -5.57 5.17 -1.16
C THR A 49 -5.07 5.74 -2.48
N LEU A 50 -5.64 5.32 -3.59
CA LEU A 50 -5.25 5.70 -4.93
C LEU A 50 -6.42 6.32 -5.66
N THR A 51 -6.24 7.53 -6.21
CA THR A 51 -7.25 8.20 -7.05
C THR A 51 -6.74 8.36 -8.47
N GLY A 52 -7.66 8.29 -9.41
CA GLY A 52 -7.37 8.50 -10.83
C GLY A 52 -8.65 8.66 -11.67
N PRO A 53 -8.52 8.76 -12.98
CA PRO A 53 -9.67 8.93 -13.87
C PRO A 53 -10.56 7.67 -13.86
N SER A 54 -11.88 7.86 -13.84
CA SER A 54 -12.83 6.73 -13.83
C SER A 54 -12.95 6.03 -15.19
N ASN A 55 -12.65 6.73 -16.28
CA ASN A 55 -12.84 6.28 -17.66
C ASN A 55 -11.56 5.77 -18.34
N ARG A 56 -10.43 5.69 -17.62
CA ARG A 56 -9.14 5.22 -18.13
C ARG A 56 -8.49 4.26 -17.12
N TRP A 57 -7.56 3.45 -17.58
CA TRP A 57 -6.67 2.71 -16.69
C TRP A 57 -5.62 3.64 -16.09
N PHE A 58 -5.18 3.33 -14.90
CA PHE A 58 -4.06 3.97 -14.22
C PHE A 58 -3.37 2.97 -13.31
N ALA A 59 -2.11 3.22 -12.99
CA ALA A 59 -1.29 2.32 -12.20
C ALA A 59 -0.35 3.09 -11.28
N LEU A 60 0.11 2.42 -10.23
CA LEU A 60 1.13 2.91 -9.32
C LEU A 60 2.16 1.80 -9.10
N GLY A 61 3.44 2.08 -9.37
CA GLY A 61 4.57 1.21 -9.05
C GLY A 61 5.21 1.59 -7.72
N PHE A 62 5.79 0.60 -7.04
CA PHE A 62 6.46 0.77 -5.76
C PHE A 62 7.97 0.57 -5.90
N GLY A 63 8.76 1.44 -5.27
CA GLY A 63 10.21 1.27 -5.17
C GLY A 63 11.00 1.46 -6.47
N ALA A 64 10.41 2.05 -7.51
CA ALA A 64 11.09 2.32 -8.77
C ALA A 64 10.67 3.67 -9.35
N SER A 65 11.60 4.32 -10.05
CA SER A 65 11.38 5.60 -10.76
C SER A 65 11.14 5.41 -12.26
N SER A 66 11.19 4.18 -12.76
CA SER A 66 10.98 3.83 -14.17
C SER A 66 10.32 2.45 -14.30
N MET A 67 9.96 2.05 -15.53
CA MET A 67 9.41 0.72 -15.81
C MET A 67 10.50 -0.36 -15.76
N THR A 68 11.03 -0.61 -14.57
CA THR A 68 12.05 -1.62 -14.33
C THR A 68 11.41 -2.99 -14.13
N ALA A 69 11.97 -4.04 -14.72
CA ALA A 69 11.51 -5.41 -14.51
C ALA A 69 11.59 -5.78 -13.00
N GLY A 70 10.58 -6.50 -12.52
CA GLY A 70 10.43 -6.87 -11.11
C GLY A 70 9.81 -5.78 -10.22
N THR A 71 9.41 -4.63 -10.79
CA THR A 71 8.71 -3.60 -10.01
C THR A 71 7.29 -4.07 -9.69
N ASP A 72 6.94 -4.10 -8.41
CA ASP A 72 5.58 -4.29 -7.92
C ASP A 72 4.69 -3.12 -8.36
N VAL A 73 3.51 -3.40 -8.88
CA VAL A 73 2.60 -2.39 -9.41
C VAL A 73 1.14 -2.79 -9.20
N VAL A 74 0.33 -1.82 -8.77
CA VAL A 74 -1.13 -1.97 -8.78
C VAL A 74 -1.72 -1.33 -10.02
N VAL A 75 -2.67 -2.01 -10.66
CA VAL A 75 -3.30 -1.56 -11.90
C VAL A 75 -4.82 -1.48 -11.75
N CYS A 76 -5.36 -0.31 -12.01
CA CYS A 76 -6.79 -0.04 -12.03
C CYS A 76 -7.27 0.04 -13.48
N HIS A 77 -8.17 -0.83 -13.87
CA HIS A 77 -8.75 -0.82 -15.21
C HIS A 77 -9.95 0.13 -15.31
N ALA A 78 -10.14 0.72 -16.49
CA ALA A 78 -11.29 1.57 -16.77
C ALA A 78 -12.60 0.77 -16.61
N ASN A 79 -13.63 1.44 -16.08
CA ASN A 79 -15.02 0.94 -16.07
C ASN A 79 -15.27 -0.42 -15.42
N THR A 80 -14.32 -0.98 -14.65
CA THR A 80 -14.51 -2.24 -13.94
C THR A 80 -14.62 -2.00 -12.44
N VAL A 81 -15.66 -2.55 -11.82
CA VAL A 81 -15.84 -2.58 -10.36
C VAL A 81 -15.01 -3.71 -9.76
N ALA A 82 -14.90 -4.84 -10.47
CA ALA A 82 -14.03 -5.94 -10.11
C ALA A 82 -12.60 -5.66 -10.56
N LEU A 83 -11.65 -5.89 -9.67
CA LEU A 83 -10.21 -5.75 -9.93
C LEU A 83 -9.52 -7.11 -9.75
N PRO A 84 -9.83 -8.12 -10.60
CA PRO A 84 -9.37 -9.50 -10.40
C PRO A 84 -7.85 -9.68 -10.56
N SER A 85 -7.16 -8.68 -11.05
CA SER A 85 -5.69 -8.63 -11.18
C SER A 85 -5.21 -7.21 -10.87
N PHE A 86 -5.54 -6.75 -9.67
CA PHE A 86 -5.10 -5.46 -9.17
C PHE A 86 -3.59 -5.48 -8.88
N ASP A 87 -3.11 -6.58 -8.32
CA ASP A 87 -1.73 -6.86 -7.99
C ASP A 87 -0.99 -7.41 -9.21
N ARG A 88 0.09 -6.73 -9.63
CA ARG A 88 0.85 -7.03 -10.84
C ARG A 88 2.32 -6.71 -10.64
N TYR A 89 3.16 -7.13 -11.56
CA TYR A 89 4.57 -6.73 -11.63
C TYR A 89 4.97 -6.36 -13.07
N LEU A 90 5.99 -5.53 -13.19
CA LEU A 90 6.57 -5.14 -14.47
C LEU A 90 7.59 -6.16 -14.94
N THR A 91 7.60 -6.41 -16.24
CA THR A 91 8.64 -7.20 -16.93
C THR A 91 9.59 -6.34 -17.76
N GLY A 92 9.57 -5.02 -17.53
CA GLY A 92 10.28 -4.00 -18.29
C GLY A 92 9.30 -3.06 -18.98
N PHE A 93 9.66 -2.51 -20.13
CA PHE A 93 8.81 -1.62 -20.93
C PHE A 93 7.69 -2.37 -21.66
N ALA A 94 6.87 -3.08 -20.91
CA ALA A 94 5.75 -3.86 -21.40
C ALA A 94 4.53 -3.73 -20.47
N ALA A 95 3.38 -4.24 -20.90
CA ALA A 95 2.19 -4.27 -20.04
C ALA A 95 2.47 -5.09 -18.76
N PRO A 96 2.06 -4.62 -17.58
CA PRO A 96 2.25 -5.37 -16.35
C PRO A 96 1.58 -6.73 -16.39
N VAL A 97 2.27 -7.75 -15.89
CA VAL A 97 1.76 -9.13 -15.79
C VAL A 97 1.03 -9.28 -14.46
N SER A 98 -0.09 -10.02 -14.48
CA SER A 98 -0.81 -10.34 -13.23
C SER A 98 0.08 -11.16 -12.31
N ASP A 99 0.14 -10.78 -11.03
CA ASP A 99 0.80 -11.63 -10.05
C ASP A 99 0.00 -12.92 -9.84
N GLY A 100 0.73 -14.03 -9.66
CA GLY A 100 0.12 -15.35 -9.41
C GLY A 100 -0.67 -15.39 -8.11
N THR A 101 -0.25 -14.61 -7.12
CA THR A 101 -0.95 -14.44 -5.84
C THR A 101 -1.32 -12.98 -5.67
N GLN A 102 -2.61 -12.70 -5.46
CA GLN A 102 -3.10 -11.35 -5.24
C GLN A 102 -3.05 -11.02 -3.74
N HIS A 103 -2.04 -10.27 -3.31
CA HIS A 103 -1.86 -9.91 -1.90
C HIS A 103 -2.63 -8.64 -1.49
N TRP A 104 -2.98 -7.79 -2.45
CA TRP A 104 -3.80 -6.62 -2.18
C TRP A 104 -5.28 -6.99 -2.06
N THR A 105 -5.89 -6.61 -0.95
CA THR A 105 -7.34 -6.69 -0.72
C THR A 105 -7.96 -5.32 -0.96
N VAL A 106 -8.75 -5.17 -2.02
CA VAL A 106 -9.50 -3.94 -2.29
C VAL A 106 -10.68 -3.86 -1.33
N THR A 107 -10.65 -2.86 -0.44
CA THR A 107 -11.69 -2.62 0.58
C THR A 107 -12.72 -1.59 0.12
N SER A 108 -12.36 -0.72 -0.83
CA SER A 108 -13.27 0.26 -1.43
C SER A 108 -12.88 0.54 -2.87
N ASN A 109 -13.89 0.68 -3.74
CA ASN A 109 -13.74 1.13 -5.12
C ASN A 109 -14.97 1.97 -5.48
N THR A 110 -14.82 3.28 -5.45
CA THR A 110 -15.90 4.24 -5.63
C THR A 110 -15.60 5.20 -6.77
N VAL A 111 -16.65 5.69 -7.41
CA VAL A 111 -16.58 6.71 -8.46
C VAL A 111 -17.43 7.91 -8.06
N SER A 112 -16.84 9.09 -8.11
CA SER A 112 -17.53 10.35 -7.91
C SER A 112 -17.18 11.29 -9.08
N GLY A 113 -18.15 11.60 -9.89
CA GLY A 113 -17.91 12.32 -11.15
C GLY A 113 -16.96 11.53 -12.07
N SER A 114 -15.87 12.18 -12.48
CA SER A 114 -14.83 11.57 -13.32
C SER A 114 -13.67 10.95 -12.54
N VAL A 115 -13.76 10.93 -11.20
CA VAL A 115 -12.68 10.43 -10.33
C VAL A 115 -13.07 9.09 -9.72
N ARG A 116 -12.19 8.11 -9.84
CA ARG A 116 -12.23 6.82 -9.12
C ARG A 116 -11.31 6.89 -7.91
N THR A 117 -11.79 6.41 -6.79
CA THR A 117 -11.00 6.21 -5.57
C THR A 117 -10.99 4.74 -5.21
N ILE A 118 -9.79 4.19 -5.03
CA ILE A 118 -9.58 2.81 -4.58
C ILE A 118 -8.87 2.86 -3.24
N ILE A 119 -9.36 2.05 -2.31
CA ILE A 119 -8.68 1.78 -1.04
C ILE A 119 -8.38 0.29 -1.01
N ALA A 120 -7.13 -0.05 -0.77
CA ALA A 120 -6.68 -1.43 -0.69
C ALA A 120 -5.70 -1.61 0.48
N THR A 121 -5.66 -2.81 1.03
CA THR A 121 -4.78 -3.17 2.14
C THR A 121 -4.00 -4.43 1.83
N ARG A 122 -2.79 -4.55 2.39
CA ARG A 122 -2.00 -5.79 2.40
C ARG A 122 -1.04 -5.84 3.60
N ALA A 123 -0.41 -6.99 3.83
CA ALA A 123 0.70 -7.11 4.77
C ALA A 123 1.90 -6.27 4.32
N LEU A 124 2.73 -5.81 5.28
CA LEU A 124 3.95 -5.07 4.99
C LEU A 124 4.94 -5.90 4.17
N ASN A 125 5.07 -7.15 4.53
CA ASN A 125 5.85 -8.16 3.81
C ASN A 125 4.92 -9.35 3.54
N THR A 126 4.74 -9.70 2.28
CA THR A 126 3.90 -10.83 1.84
C THR A 126 4.69 -12.12 1.72
N GLY A 127 6.03 -12.02 1.65
CA GLY A 127 6.92 -13.14 1.36
C GLY A 127 7.01 -13.46 -0.13
N ASP A 128 6.29 -12.76 -1.00
CA ASP A 128 6.39 -12.90 -2.44
C ASP A 128 7.56 -12.08 -3.00
N ALA A 129 8.30 -12.64 -3.94
CA ALA A 129 9.46 -12.00 -4.54
C ALA A 129 9.11 -10.85 -5.51
N ASN A 130 7.87 -10.84 -6.01
CA ASN A 130 7.37 -9.79 -6.89
C ASN A 130 6.80 -8.59 -6.11
N ASP A 131 6.61 -8.74 -4.80
CA ASP A 131 6.00 -7.73 -3.96
C ASP A 131 7.02 -6.81 -3.31
N TYR A 132 6.73 -5.52 -3.31
CA TYR A 132 7.50 -4.53 -2.55
C TYR A 132 7.29 -4.72 -1.05
N THR A 133 8.37 -4.81 -0.28
CA THR A 133 8.31 -4.86 1.18
C THR A 133 8.27 -3.44 1.74
N PHE A 134 7.18 -3.11 2.43
CA PHE A 134 7.04 -1.82 3.11
C PHE A 134 7.68 -1.88 4.50
N SER A 135 8.24 -0.76 4.94
CA SER A 135 8.80 -0.62 6.30
C SER A 135 7.94 0.33 7.14
N SER A 136 7.66 -0.05 8.37
CA SER A 136 7.03 0.84 9.37
C SER A 136 8.00 1.89 9.92
N ASN A 137 9.29 1.74 9.64
CA ASN A 137 10.32 2.72 9.96
C ASN A 137 10.96 3.18 8.65
N PRO A 138 10.42 4.25 8.01
CA PRO A 138 11.02 4.77 6.81
C PRO A 138 12.40 5.32 7.16
N ASN A 139 13.44 4.60 6.77
CA ASN A 139 14.76 5.19 6.74
C ASN A 139 14.67 6.38 5.76
N PRO A 140 15.00 7.60 6.17
CA PRO A 140 15.01 8.70 5.24
C PRO A 140 15.95 8.31 4.11
N ILE A 141 15.48 8.48 2.90
CA ILE A 141 16.20 8.22 1.65
C ILE A 141 17.53 8.96 1.76
N SER A 142 18.60 8.21 1.84
CA SER A 142 19.96 8.72 1.75
C SER A 142 20.32 8.96 0.29
#